data_f0216c5703551d20251c73a0b77d2d26
#
_entry.id   f0216c5703551d20251c73a0b77d2d26
#
_cell.length_a   1.000
_cell.length_b   1.000
_cell.length_c   1.000
_cell.angle_alpha   90.00
_cell.angle_beta   90.00
_cell.angle_gamma   90.00
#
_symmetry.space_group_name_H-M   'P 1'
#
loop_
_entity.id
_entity.type
_entity.pdbx_description
1 polymer ?
#
loop_
_entity_poly.entity_id
_entity_poly.type
_entity_poly.pdbx_seq_one_letter_code
_entity_poly.pdbx_strand_id
1 'polypeptide(L)'
;MKRNLLCCILSLLVYSLSAQPVQHRPGKAYIKTSLNAYSFSKLLNDDLNNPGSGMSMEGLLEFAAAHNFDAVDLTGYYFPGYPNKPASEFINNIKRKAFLLGLDISGTGVRNDFAHPDQKKRAADVQLVKDWIDVAQSLGAPIVRIFSGNMPAGLENKRDSILTYMAESIKECVGYAKSKGILIGVQNHADFLKTADETIQLLKLVNSEWFGVVVDIGSFVTADPYRDVEKIMPYAVNFQFKESLFSAKNSVKTDVKRILEIVRKSGYRGYLPIETLPQVRNNQKIAYDPVIRVPEFLAEIKAAEQSEIVKMSDNR
;
A
#
# COMPACT_ATOMS: atom_id res chain seq x y z
N MET A 1 -25.20 -66.33 7.50
CA MET A 1 -25.18 -65.06 6.71
C MET A 1 -24.92 -63.91 7.67
N LYS A 2 -23.67 -63.42 7.70
CA LYS A 2 -23.24 -62.24 8.52
C LYS A 2 -23.16 -61.04 7.54
N ARG A 3 -24.04 -60.05 7.75
CA ARG A 3 -24.00 -58.75 7.01
C ARG A 3 -23.02 -57.82 7.74
N ASN A 4 -21.89 -57.53 7.06
CA ASN A 4 -20.95 -56.52 7.49
C ASN A 4 -21.55 -55.14 7.18
N LEU A 5 -21.77 -54.35 8.21
CA LEU A 5 -22.20 -52.94 8.11
C LEU A 5 -20.93 -52.10 8.00
N LEU A 6 -20.64 -51.57 6.83
CA LEU A 6 -19.49 -50.68 6.56
C LEU A 6 -19.93 -49.25 6.98
N CYS A 7 -19.50 -48.80 8.13
CA CYS A 7 -19.63 -47.39 8.56
C CYS A 7 -18.64 -46.52 7.80
N CYS A 8 -19.12 -45.78 6.79
CA CYS A 8 -18.36 -44.68 6.21
C CYS A 8 -18.35 -43.50 7.19
N ILE A 9 -17.22 -43.30 7.86
CA ILE A 9 -16.96 -42.08 8.64
C ILE A 9 -16.61 -40.97 7.65
N LEU A 10 -17.56 -40.08 7.37
CA LEU A 10 -17.33 -38.84 6.62
C LEU A 10 -16.61 -37.87 7.56
N SER A 11 -15.29 -37.76 7.49
CA SER A 11 -14.54 -36.73 8.15
C SER A 11 -14.78 -35.40 7.44
N LEU A 12 -15.69 -34.59 7.99
CA LEU A 12 -15.85 -33.17 7.67
C LEU A 12 -14.57 -32.44 8.10
N LEU A 13 -13.67 -32.20 7.15
CA LEU A 13 -12.60 -31.22 7.32
C LEU A 13 -13.25 -29.83 7.42
N VAL A 14 -13.42 -29.37 8.65
CA VAL A 14 -13.73 -27.96 8.92
C VAL A 14 -12.50 -27.18 8.58
N TYR A 15 -12.42 -26.65 7.35
CA TYR A 15 -11.45 -25.61 7.03
C TYR A 15 -11.80 -24.38 7.86
N SER A 16 -11.02 -24.12 8.88
CA SER A 16 -11.06 -22.85 9.61
C SER A 16 -10.82 -21.73 8.59
N LEU A 17 -11.82 -20.87 8.41
CA LEU A 17 -11.75 -19.64 7.64
C LEU A 17 -10.82 -18.63 8.35
N SER A 18 -9.52 -18.89 8.33
CA SER A 18 -8.52 -17.90 8.71
C SER A 18 -8.13 -17.15 7.44
N ALA A 19 -8.12 -15.82 7.47
CA ALA A 19 -7.46 -15.04 6.42
C ALA A 19 -6.06 -15.64 6.24
N GLN A 20 -5.76 -16.11 5.03
CA GLN A 20 -4.46 -16.70 4.78
C GLN A 20 -3.43 -15.59 4.79
N PRO A 21 -2.40 -15.65 5.66
CA PRO A 21 -1.25 -14.77 5.51
C PRO A 21 -0.71 -14.95 4.08
N VAL A 22 -0.16 -13.89 3.51
CA VAL A 22 0.58 -13.99 2.26
C VAL A 22 1.57 -15.14 2.41
N GLN A 23 1.49 -16.11 1.52
CA GLN A 23 2.15 -17.42 1.63
C GLN A 23 3.60 -17.30 2.12
N HIS A 24 4.05 -18.33 2.87
CA HIS A 24 5.42 -18.44 3.35
C HIS A 24 6.44 -18.00 2.28
N ARG A 25 7.15 -16.92 2.58
CA ARG A 25 8.17 -16.36 1.70
C ARG A 25 9.49 -17.11 1.95
N PRO A 26 9.96 -17.94 1.01
CA PRO A 26 11.20 -18.66 1.22
C PRO A 26 12.41 -17.70 1.25
N GLY A 27 13.38 -17.99 2.12
CA GLY A 27 14.63 -17.25 2.24
C GLY A 27 14.53 -16.01 3.11
N LYS A 28 15.65 -15.24 3.15
CA LYS A 28 15.77 -14.00 3.95
C LYS A 28 14.92 -12.90 3.34
N ALA A 29 14.53 -11.93 4.16
CA ALA A 29 13.92 -10.69 3.70
C ALA A 29 14.79 -10.05 2.61
N TYR A 30 14.14 -9.53 1.57
CA TYR A 30 14.78 -8.80 0.48
C TYR A 30 13.97 -7.56 0.15
N ILE A 31 14.59 -6.42 0.30
CA ILE A 31 13.96 -5.11 0.26
C ILE A 31 14.48 -4.36 -0.96
N LYS A 32 13.58 -3.75 -1.72
CA LYS A 32 13.86 -2.78 -2.77
C LYS A 32 13.29 -1.42 -2.36
N THR A 33 14.08 -0.37 -2.53
CA THR A 33 13.60 0.99 -2.28
C THR A 33 12.70 1.47 -3.43
N SER A 34 11.60 2.13 -3.10
CA SER A 34 10.71 2.71 -4.11
C SER A 34 10.38 4.15 -3.73
N LEU A 35 10.23 5.03 -4.71
CA LEU A 35 9.77 6.39 -4.49
C LEU A 35 8.25 6.46 -4.61
N ASN A 36 7.58 6.90 -3.54
CA ASN A 36 6.15 7.17 -3.62
C ASN A 36 5.89 8.57 -4.23
N ALA A 37 5.16 8.59 -5.34
CA ALA A 37 4.81 9.82 -6.05
C ALA A 37 4.08 10.86 -5.17
N TYR A 38 3.38 10.41 -4.12
CA TYR A 38 2.64 11.31 -3.22
C TYR A 38 3.55 12.30 -2.48
N SER A 39 4.83 11.97 -2.28
CA SER A 39 5.84 12.90 -1.74
C SER A 39 5.95 14.18 -2.57
N PHE A 40 5.75 14.09 -3.86
CA PHE A 40 5.81 15.19 -4.83
C PHE A 40 4.44 15.77 -5.20
N SER A 41 3.41 15.51 -4.39
CA SER A 41 2.01 15.85 -4.65
C SER A 41 1.82 17.27 -5.18
N LYS A 42 2.45 18.28 -4.55
CA LYS A 42 2.33 19.66 -4.99
C LYS A 42 2.92 19.86 -6.38
N LEU A 43 4.15 19.41 -6.61
CA LEU A 43 4.86 19.62 -7.87
C LEU A 43 4.19 18.88 -9.03
N LEU A 44 3.69 17.66 -8.79
CA LEU A 44 2.96 16.88 -9.79
C LEU A 44 1.61 17.52 -10.14
N ASN A 45 0.88 18.03 -9.15
CA ASN A 45 -0.37 18.77 -9.42
C ASN A 45 -0.14 20.10 -10.11
N ASP A 46 0.93 20.83 -9.76
CA ASP A 46 1.28 22.07 -10.43
C ASP A 46 1.51 21.83 -11.92
N ASP A 47 2.25 20.78 -12.28
CA ASP A 47 2.52 20.41 -13.69
C ASP A 47 1.26 19.94 -14.43
N LEU A 48 0.41 19.11 -13.77
CA LEU A 48 -0.87 18.68 -14.36
C LEU A 48 -1.80 19.85 -14.69
N ASN A 49 -1.83 20.87 -13.81
CA ASN A 49 -2.69 22.05 -14.00
C ASN A 49 -2.08 23.06 -14.97
N ASN A 50 -0.76 23.16 -15.03
CA ASN A 50 -0.03 24.08 -15.90
C ASN A 50 1.31 23.43 -16.29
N PRO A 51 1.39 22.77 -17.44
CA PRO A 51 2.59 22.06 -17.88
C PRO A 51 3.86 22.92 -17.81
N GLY A 52 4.90 22.38 -17.17
CA GLY A 52 6.17 23.06 -16.94
C GLY A 52 6.22 23.94 -15.69
N SER A 53 5.15 24.07 -14.89
CA SER A 53 5.16 24.82 -13.64
C SER A 53 5.55 23.99 -12.42
N GLY A 54 5.73 22.68 -12.59
CA GLY A 54 6.04 21.74 -11.54
C GLY A 54 6.99 20.63 -11.99
N MET A 55 6.68 19.41 -11.63
CA MET A 55 7.42 18.20 -12.02
C MET A 55 6.49 17.29 -12.81
N SER A 56 6.86 16.93 -14.04
CA SER A 56 6.12 15.94 -14.81
C SER A 56 6.31 14.53 -14.24
N MET A 57 5.47 13.58 -14.67
CA MET A 57 5.63 12.17 -14.29
C MET A 57 6.97 11.61 -14.79
N GLU A 58 7.40 11.97 -15.98
CA GLU A 58 8.72 11.62 -16.54
C GLU A 58 9.85 12.22 -15.71
N GLY A 59 9.72 13.46 -15.24
CA GLY A 59 10.66 14.12 -14.35
C GLY A 59 10.77 13.41 -13.00
N LEU A 60 9.66 12.89 -12.47
CA LEU A 60 9.68 12.06 -11.25
C LEU A 60 10.47 10.76 -11.46
N LEU A 61 10.32 10.10 -12.62
CA LEU A 61 11.09 8.90 -12.95
C LEU A 61 12.60 9.23 -13.04
N GLU A 62 12.96 10.33 -13.71
CA GLU A 62 14.36 10.78 -13.78
C GLU A 62 14.93 11.09 -12.41
N PHE A 63 14.16 11.75 -11.55
CA PHE A 63 14.54 12.02 -10.18
C PHE A 63 14.78 10.74 -9.39
N ALA A 64 13.88 9.76 -9.49
CA ALA A 64 14.04 8.47 -8.82
C ALA A 64 15.31 7.73 -9.27
N ALA A 65 15.57 7.69 -10.57
CA ALA A 65 16.77 7.06 -11.13
C ALA A 65 18.06 7.79 -10.68
N ALA A 66 18.08 9.12 -10.71
CA ALA A 66 19.22 9.93 -10.28
C ALA A 66 19.59 9.73 -8.81
N HIS A 67 18.62 9.34 -7.97
CA HIS A 67 18.83 9.06 -6.54
C HIS A 67 18.96 7.57 -6.21
N ASN A 68 19.12 6.70 -7.24
CA ASN A 68 19.30 5.26 -7.09
C ASN A 68 18.16 4.58 -6.30
N PHE A 69 16.91 4.91 -6.63
CA PHE A 69 15.77 4.10 -6.27
C PHE A 69 15.70 2.86 -7.16
N ASP A 70 15.19 1.75 -6.62
CA ASP A 70 14.96 0.53 -7.40
C ASP A 70 13.63 0.59 -8.15
N ALA A 71 12.67 1.39 -7.67
CA ALA A 71 11.31 1.45 -8.18
C ALA A 71 10.62 2.79 -7.92
N VAL A 72 9.43 2.94 -8.52
CA VAL A 72 8.49 4.03 -8.25
C VAL A 72 7.10 3.48 -7.96
N ASP A 73 6.38 4.09 -7.00
CA ASP A 73 4.96 3.87 -6.74
C ASP A 73 4.17 5.04 -7.33
N LEU A 74 3.50 4.79 -8.44
CA LEU A 74 2.87 5.82 -9.26
C LEU A 74 1.40 6.01 -8.86
N THR A 75 1.17 6.90 -7.90
CA THR A 75 -0.18 7.25 -7.44
C THR A 75 -1.03 7.77 -8.58
N GLY A 76 -2.21 7.16 -8.80
CA GLY A 76 -3.11 7.45 -9.91
C GLY A 76 -3.58 8.91 -10.02
N TYR A 77 -3.64 9.63 -8.91
CA TYR A 77 -4.09 11.04 -8.87
C TYR A 77 -3.29 11.98 -9.76
N TYR A 78 -2.07 11.60 -10.11
CA TYR A 78 -1.12 12.41 -10.88
C TYR A 78 -1.03 11.98 -12.34
N PHE A 79 -1.94 11.11 -12.78
CA PHE A 79 -2.09 10.78 -14.19
C PHE A 79 -3.07 11.76 -14.87
N PRO A 80 -2.79 12.19 -16.11
CA PRO A 80 -3.70 13.07 -16.84
C PRO A 80 -5.10 12.47 -16.97
N GLY A 81 -6.11 13.26 -16.66
CA GLY A 81 -7.52 12.87 -16.77
C GLY A 81 -8.07 12.07 -15.59
N TYR A 82 -7.28 11.79 -14.53
CA TYR A 82 -7.81 11.13 -13.33
C TYR A 82 -9.12 11.80 -12.86
N PRO A 83 -10.18 11.04 -12.49
CA PRO A 83 -10.24 9.60 -12.21
C PRO A 83 -10.39 8.68 -13.44
N ASN A 84 -10.59 9.23 -14.64
CA ASN A 84 -10.68 8.42 -15.86
C ASN A 84 -9.32 7.77 -16.20
N LYS A 85 -9.38 6.70 -17.01
CA LYS A 85 -8.16 6.06 -17.51
C LYS A 85 -7.38 7.04 -18.40
N PRO A 86 -6.06 7.18 -18.20
CA PRO A 86 -5.23 7.98 -19.08
C PRO A 86 -5.12 7.33 -20.48
N ALA A 87 -4.71 8.11 -21.47
CA ALA A 87 -4.48 7.60 -22.81
C ALA A 87 -3.41 6.48 -22.81
N SER A 88 -3.61 5.45 -23.60
CA SER A 88 -2.67 4.31 -23.70
C SER A 88 -1.27 4.76 -24.10
N GLU A 89 -1.15 5.78 -24.94
CA GLU A 89 0.14 6.34 -25.33
C GLU A 89 0.91 6.90 -24.13
N PHE A 90 0.22 7.61 -23.22
CA PHE A 90 0.83 8.12 -21.99
C PHE A 90 1.35 6.96 -21.11
N ILE A 91 0.51 5.93 -20.88
CA ILE A 91 0.89 4.75 -20.11
C ILE A 91 2.12 4.07 -20.71
N ASN A 92 2.12 3.88 -22.02
CA ASN A 92 3.22 3.23 -22.74
C ASN A 92 4.53 4.05 -22.65
N ASN A 93 4.44 5.37 -22.72
CA ASN A 93 5.60 6.27 -22.58
C ASN A 93 6.18 6.20 -21.15
N ILE A 94 5.35 6.24 -20.11
CA ILE A 94 5.79 6.09 -18.72
C ILE A 94 6.45 4.72 -18.51
N LYS A 95 5.82 3.63 -18.96
CA LYS A 95 6.38 2.28 -18.86
C LYS A 95 7.74 2.17 -19.57
N ARG A 96 7.83 2.66 -20.80
CA ARG A 96 9.09 2.67 -21.57
C ARG A 96 10.17 3.50 -20.86
N LYS A 97 9.81 4.68 -20.34
CA LYS A 97 10.76 5.56 -19.64
C LYS A 97 11.28 4.89 -18.36
N ALA A 98 10.40 4.30 -17.55
CA ALA A 98 10.80 3.57 -16.33
C ALA A 98 11.77 2.43 -16.68
N PHE A 99 11.46 1.61 -17.70
CA PHE A 99 12.33 0.52 -18.14
C PHE A 99 13.71 1.02 -18.58
N LEU A 100 13.78 2.10 -19.38
CA LEU A 100 15.07 2.67 -19.86
C LEU A 100 15.91 3.28 -18.71
N LEU A 101 15.26 3.70 -17.64
CA LEU A 101 15.92 4.20 -16.43
C LEU A 101 16.29 3.10 -15.42
N GLY A 102 15.97 1.84 -15.72
CA GLY A 102 16.21 0.71 -14.82
C GLY A 102 15.30 0.68 -13.59
N LEU A 103 14.14 1.33 -13.67
CA LEU A 103 13.18 1.40 -12.57
C LEU A 103 12.06 0.36 -12.73
N ASP A 104 11.78 -0.38 -11.66
CA ASP A 104 10.53 -1.12 -11.54
C ASP A 104 9.36 -0.16 -11.23
N ILE A 105 8.12 -0.59 -11.52
CA ILE A 105 6.93 0.09 -11.03
C ILE A 105 6.35 -0.76 -9.90
N SER A 106 6.48 -0.29 -8.66
CA SER A 106 6.13 -1.07 -7.46
C SER A 106 4.63 -1.12 -7.17
N GLY A 107 3.86 -0.20 -7.73
CA GLY A 107 2.42 -0.12 -7.55
C GLY A 107 1.81 1.14 -8.14
N THR A 108 0.50 1.18 -8.08
CA THR A 108 -0.32 2.38 -8.30
C THR A 108 -1.47 2.40 -7.29
N GLY A 109 -2.27 3.46 -7.26
CA GLY A 109 -3.37 3.52 -6.31
C GLY A 109 -4.40 4.60 -6.63
N VAL A 110 -5.62 4.38 -6.17
CA VAL A 110 -6.76 5.25 -6.39
C VAL A 110 -7.30 5.84 -5.09
N ARG A 111 -8.12 6.88 -5.21
CA ARG A 111 -8.89 7.45 -4.10
C ARG A 111 -10.33 6.97 -4.19
N ASN A 112 -10.66 5.97 -3.41
CA ASN A 112 -11.99 5.38 -3.29
C ASN A 112 -12.49 5.46 -1.84
N ASP A 113 -13.79 5.31 -1.63
CA ASP A 113 -14.44 5.23 -0.31
C ASP A 113 -15.47 4.09 -0.28
N PHE A 114 -15.03 2.90 0.13
CA PHE A 114 -15.92 1.74 0.26
C PHE A 114 -16.73 1.74 1.58
N ALA A 115 -16.43 2.65 2.51
CA ALA A 115 -17.24 2.85 3.71
C ALA A 115 -18.48 3.71 3.44
N HIS A 116 -18.60 4.34 2.27
CA HIS A 116 -19.72 5.22 1.94
C HIS A 116 -21.06 4.47 2.01
N PRO A 117 -22.11 5.00 2.70
CA PRO A 117 -23.39 4.31 2.89
C PRO A 117 -24.19 4.15 1.60
N ASP A 118 -24.05 5.05 0.63
CA ASP A 118 -24.72 5.00 -0.66
C ASP A 118 -24.11 3.92 -1.57
N GLN A 119 -24.89 2.90 -1.89
CA GLN A 119 -24.47 1.80 -2.75
C GLN A 119 -24.06 2.27 -4.17
N LYS A 120 -24.69 3.30 -4.72
CA LYS A 120 -24.33 3.81 -6.06
C LYS A 120 -22.92 4.41 -6.07
N LYS A 121 -22.58 5.13 -4.99
CA LYS A 121 -21.21 5.68 -4.86
C LYS A 121 -20.19 4.57 -4.71
N ARG A 122 -20.46 3.55 -3.88
CA ARG A 122 -19.58 2.38 -3.79
C ARG A 122 -19.40 1.65 -5.13
N ALA A 123 -20.51 1.50 -5.90
CA ALA A 123 -20.44 0.89 -7.24
C ALA A 123 -19.58 1.71 -8.22
N ALA A 124 -19.67 3.04 -8.16
CA ALA A 124 -18.79 3.91 -8.94
C ALA A 124 -17.32 3.74 -8.54
N ASP A 125 -17.03 3.61 -7.26
CA ASP A 125 -15.67 3.35 -6.76
C ASP A 125 -15.17 1.95 -7.13
N VAL A 126 -16.04 0.93 -7.17
CA VAL A 126 -15.70 -0.39 -7.72
C VAL A 126 -15.31 -0.28 -9.19
N GLN A 127 -16.05 0.50 -9.99
CA GLN A 127 -15.69 0.71 -11.39
C GLN A 127 -14.37 1.46 -11.54
N LEU A 128 -14.14 2.50 -10.73
CA LEU A 128 -12.86 3.22 -10.68
C LEU A 128 -11.70 2.26 -10.41
N VAL A 129 -11.83 1.38 -9.41
CA VAL A 129 -10.78 0.40 -9.09
C VAL A 129 -10.56 -0.57 -10.24
N LYS A 130 -11.61 -1.06 -10.92
CA LYS A 130 -11.49 -1.94 -12.10
C LYS A 130 -10.76 -1.25 -13.25
N ASP A 131 -11.09 0.01 -13.52
CA ASP A 131 -10.42 0.80 -14.55
C ASP A 131 -8.92 0.95 -14.24
N TRP A 132 -8.57 1.15 -12.98
CA TRP A 132 -7.17 1.27 -12.56
C TRP A 132 -6.45 -0.08 -12.43
N ILE A 133 -7.15 -1.19 -12.31
CA ILE A 133 -6.57 -2.53 -12.50
C ILE A 133 -6.12 -2.71 -13.95
N ASP A 134 -6.90 -2.26 -14.95
CA ASP A 134 -6.48 -2.27 -16.35
C ASP A 134 -5.27 -1.36 -16.61
N VAL A 135 -5.24 -0.18 -15.98
CA VAL A 135 -4.08 0.73 -16.02
C VAL A 135 -2.85 0.06 -15.42
N ALA A 136 -2.98 -0.55 -14.23
CA ALA A 136 -1.89 -1.26 -13.56
C ALA A 136 -1.32 -2.39 -14.43
N GLN A 137 -2.19 -3.19 -15.05
CA GLN A 137 -1.78 -4.26 -15.99
C GLN A 137 -0.99 -3.68 -17.16
N SER A 138 -1.48 -2.61 -17.79
CA SER A 138 -0.81 -1.97 -18.94
C SER A 138 0.53 -1.36 -18.55
N LEU A 139 0.58 -0.73 -17.37
CA LEU A 139 1.76 -0.09 -16.82
C LEU A 139 2.84 -1.10 -16.37
N GLY A 140 2.42 -2.33 -16.04
CA GLY A 140 3.28 -3.35 -15.44
C GLY A 140 3.40 -3.24 -13.92
N ALA A 141 2.50 -2.47 -13.28
CA ALA A 141 2.41 -2.40 -11.82
C ALA A 141 1.77 -3.67 -11.26
N PRO A 142 2.36 -4.34 -10.26
CA PRO A 142 1.85 -5.61 -9.75
C PRO A 142 0.64 -5.45 -8.81
N ILE A 143 0.37 -4.24 -8.34
CA ILE A 143 -0.62 -3.97 -7.29
C ILE A 143 -1.37 -2.65 -7.53
N VAL A 144 -2.66 -2.64 -7.18
CA VAL A 144 -3.46 -1.43 -7.01
C VAL A 144 -3.77 -1.24 -5.54
N ARG A 145 -3.32 -0.11 -4.96
CA ARG A 145 -3.67 0.31 -3.61
C ARG A 145 -5.06 0.94 -3.61
N ILE A 146 -5.88 0.50 -2.65
CA ILE A 146 -7.19 1.06 -2.33
C ILE A 146 -7.23 1.58 -0.90
N PHE A 147 -8.21 2.44 -0.59
CA PHE A 147 -8.57 2.81 0.76
C PHE A 147 -9.81 2.05 1.24
N SER A 148 -9.98 1.96 2.56
CA SER A 148 -11.24 1.51 3.17
C SER A 148 -12.32 2.58 3.03
N GLY A 149 -11.94 3.85 3.11
CA GLY A 149 -12.83 5.00 3.20
C GLY A 149 -12.96 5.51 4.64
N ASN A 150 -13.75 6.56 4.81
CA ASN A 150 -13.95 7.18 6.11
C ASN A 150 -15.15 6.58 6.84
N MET A 151 -15.08 6.54 8.19
CA MET A 151 -16.26 6.22 9.00
C MET A 151 -17.34 7.28 8.76
N PRO A 152 -18.53 6.91 8.22
CA PRO A 152 -19.59 7.86 7.99
C PRO A 152 -20.11 8.43 9.32
N ALA A 153 -20.22 9.76 9.41
CA ALA A 153 -20.69 10.43 10.60
C ALA A 153 -22.10 9.97 11.00
N GLY A 154 -22.31 9.68 12.28
CA GLY A 154 -23.58 9.19 12.82
C GLY A 154 -23.88 7.70 12.57
N LEU A 155 -22.93 6.96 11.95
CA LEU A 155 -23.04 5.52 11.72
C LEU A 155 -22.01 4.69 12.50
N GLU A 156 -21.39 5.24 13.53
CA GLU A 156 -20.34 4.61 14.31
C GLU A 156 -20.82 3.28 14.96
N ASN A 157 -22.09 3.21 15.33
CA ASN A 157 -22.74 2.01 15.87
C ASN A 157 -23.07 0.94 14.80
N LYS A 158 -22.87 1.23 13.51
CA LYS A 158 -23.10 0.31 12.38
C LYS A 158 -21.81 -0.20 11.75
N ARG A 159 -20.71 -0.14 12.47
CA ARG A 159 -19.39 -0.52 11.98
C ARG A 159 -19.35 -1.89 11.29
N ASP A 160 -19.98 -2.92 11.87
CA ASP A 160 -19.98 -4.28 11.31
C ASP A 160 -20.74 -4.36 9.99
N SER A 161 -21.84 -3.64 9.87
CA SER A 161 -22.60 -3.56 8.61
C SER A 161 -21.79 -2.85 7.52
N ILE A 162 -21.08 -1.77 7.90
CA ILE A 162 -20.17 -1.04 7.00
C ILE A 162 -19.05 -1.95 6.53
N LEU A 163 -18.42 -2.67 7.45
CA LEU A 163 -17.35 -3.61 7.14
C LEU A 163 -17.82 -4.72 6.19
N THR A 164 -19.05 -5.19 6.34
CA THR A 164 -19.65 -6.22 5.48
C THR A 164 -19.78 -5.73 4.04
N TYR A 165 -20.44 -4.59 3.80
CA TYR A 165 -20.62 -4.10 2.43
C TYR A 165 -19.31 -3.58 1.81
N MET A 166 -18.38 -3.12 2.62
CA MET A 166 -17.01 -2.79 2.19
C MET A 166 -16.31 -4.06 1.67
N ALA A 167 -16.37 -5.16 2.43
CA ALA A 167 -15.78 -6.42 2.02
C ALA A 167 -16.40 -6.97 0.72
N GLU A 168 -17.71 -6.79 0.51
CA GLU A 168 -18.40 -7.16 -0.73
C GLU A 168 -17.87 -6.36 -1.93
N SER A 169 -17.73 -5.03 -1.80
CA SER A 169 -17.15 -4.16 -2.83
C SER A 169 -15.72 -4.56 -3.17
N ILE A 170 -14.91 -4.86 -2.14
CA ILE A 170 -13.52 -5.29 -2.32
C ILE A 170 -13.45 -6.66 -3.00
N LYS A 171 -14.32 -7.62 -2.64
CA LYS A 171 -14.37 -8.94 -3.28
C LYS A 171 -14.61 -8.83 -4.79
N GLU A 172 -15.48 -7.91 -5.20
CA GLU A 172 -15.74 -7.65 -6.62
C GLU A 172 -14.48 -7.14 -7.34
N CYS A 173 -13.78 -6.18 -6.74
CA CYS A 173 -12.50 -5.67 -7.25
C CYS A 173 -11.43 -6.77 -7.32
N VAL A 174 -11.30 -7.57 -6.26
CA VAL A 174 -10.33 -8.68 -6.17
C VAL A 174 -10.60 -9.76 -7.21
N GLY A 175 -11.86 -10.10 -7.43
CA GLY A 175 -12.24 -11.06 -8.48
C GLY A 175 -11.81 -10.60 -9.88
N TYR A 176 -11.98 -9.31 -10.18
CA TYR A 176 -11.51 -8.73 -11.43
C TYR A 176 -9.98 -8.67 -11.50
N ALA A 177 -9.32 -8.22 -10.44
CA ALA A 177 -7.87 -8.10 -10.36
C ALA A 177 -7.16 -9.46 -10.53
N LYS A 178 -7.69 -10.52 -9.94
CA LYS A 178 -7.22 -11.91 -10.11
C LYS A 178 -7.17 -12.30 -11.59
N SER A 179 -8.21 -11.96 -12.38
CA SER A 179 -8.25 -12.26 -13.81
C SER A 179 -7.22 -11.51 -14.64
N LYS A 180 -6.66 -10.43 -14.09
CA LYS A 180 -5.63 -9.57 -14.70
C LYS A 180 -4.22 -9.83 -14.16
N GLY A 181 -4.07 -10.70 -13.18
CA GLY A 181 -2.78 -10.95 -12.52
C GLY A 181 -2.32 -9.80 -11.61
N ILE A 182 -3.25 -9.00 -11.08
CA ILE A 182 -2.98 -7.83 -10.25
C ILE A 182 -3.44 -8.09 -8.81
N LEU A 183 -2.62 -7.72 -7.84
CA LEU A 183 -2.98 -7.74 -6.42
C LEU A 183 -3.79 -6.49 -6.05
N ILE A 184 -4.70 -6.63 -5.11
CA ILE A 184 -5.32 -5.49 -4.43
C ILE A 184 -4.72 -5.36 -3.03
N GLY A 185 -4.23 -4.18 -2.69
CA GLY A 185 -3.72 -3.87 -1.36
C GLY A 185 -4.55 -2.78 -0.68
N VAL A 186 -5.22 -3.09 0.43
CA VAL A 186 -5.84 -2.04 1.24
C VAL A 186 -4.78 -1.35 2.09
N GLN A 187 -4.73 -0.02 2.05
CA GLN A 187 -3.88 0.76 2.94
C GLN A 187 -4.59 0.93 4.29
N ASN A 188 -3.92 0.57 5.39
CA ASN A 188 -4.36 0.91 6.74
C ASN A 188 -4.17 2.41 6.94
N HIS A 189 -5.15 3.18 6.56
CA HIS A 189 -5.15 4.63 6.73
C HIS A 189 -5.97 5.03 7.96
N ALA A 190 -5.65 6.16 8.59
CA ALA A 190 -6.26 6.62 9.85
C ALA A 190 -7.73 7.10 9.74
N ASP A 191 -8.46 6.61 8.76
CA ASP A 191 -9.89 6.83 8.50
C ASP A 191 -10.75 5.72 9.13
N PHE A 192 -11.06 4.64 8.42
CA PHE A 192 -11.84 3.51 8.94
C PHE A 192 -10.97 2.44 9.61
N LEU A 193 -9.77 2.15 9.06
CA LEU A 193 -8.84 1.12 9.55
C LEU A 193 -7.74 1.77 10.40
N LYS A 194 -7.96 1.90 11.71
CA LYS A 194 -7.07 2.60 12.66
C LYS A 194 -6.09 1.66 13.37
N THR A 195 -6.38 0.36 13.38
CA THR A 195 -5.62 -0.66 14.11
C THR A 195 -5.32 -1.87 13.22
N ALA A 196 -4.33 -2.66 13.60
CA ALA A 196 -4.04 -3.93 12.93
C ALA A 196 -5.22 -4.91 13.02
N ASP A 197 -5.93 -4.95 14.15
CA ASP A 197 -7.07 -5.87 14.34
C ASP A 197 -8.23 -5.54 13.39
N GLU A 198 -8.56 -4.27 13.22
CA GLU A 198 -9.58 -3.83 12.28
C GLU A 198 -9.21 -4.19 10.84
N THR A 199 -7.95 -4.02 10.47
CA THR A 199 -7.45 -4.38 9.14
C THR A 199 -7.49 -5.90 8.93
N ILE A 200 -7.08 -6.70 9.93
CA ILE A 200 -7.14 -8.18 9.86
C ILE A 200 -8.59 -8.66 9.78
N GLN A 201 -9.53 -8.01 10.45
CA GLN A 201 -10.95 -8.32 10.35
C GLN A 201 -11.45 -8.17 8.90
N LEU A 202 -11.09 -7.09 8.22
CA LEU A 202 -11.42 -6.89 6.80
C LEU A 202 -10.78 -7.96 5.91
N LEU A 203 -9.50 -8.28 6.13
CA LEU A 203 -8.80 -9.33 5.38
C LEU A 203 -9.51 -10.68 5.50
N LYS A 204 -9.96 -11.04 6.71
CA LYS A 204 -10.72 -12.28 6.96
C LYS A 204 -12.06 -12.31 6.22
N LEU A 205 -12.76 -11.18 6.16
CA LEU A 205 -14.04 -11.09 5.45
C LEU A 205 -13.87 -11.20 3.93
N VAL A 206 -12.81 -10.61 3.36
CA VAL A 206 -12.52 -10.72 1.93
C VAL A 206 -11.98 -12.11 1.58
N ASN A 207 -11.09 -12.66 2.40
CA ASN A 207 -10.52 -14.02 2.33
C ASN A 207 -10.05 -14.43 0.93
N SER A 208 -9.05 -13.73 0.41
CA SER A 208 -8.47 -13.99 -0.92
C SER A 208 -6.96 -13.87 -0.89
N GLU A 209 -6.26 -14.77 -1.58
CA GLU A 209 -4.81 -14.70 -1.82
C GLU A 209 -4.40 -13.52 -2.72
N TRP A 210 -5.35 -12.92 -3.43
CA TRP A 210 -5.16 -11.73 -4.27
C TRP A 210 -5.43 -10.41 -3.54
N PHE A 211 -5.61 -10.49 -2.22
CA PHE A 211 -5.89 -9.34 -1.37
C PHE A 211 -4.94 -9.30 -0.17
N GLY A 212 -4.30 -8.17 0.05
CA GLY A 212 -3.39 -7.96 1.17
C GLY A 212 -3.39 -6.53 1.66
N VAL A 213 -2.34 -6.15 2.39
CA VAL A 213 -2.19 -4.82 2.99
C VAL A 213 -1.04 -4.07 2.36
N VAL A 214 -1.28 -2.83 1.99
CA VAL A 214 -0.23 -1.82 1.84
C VAL A 214 0.03 -1.25 3.23
N VAL A 215 1.10 -1.69 3.87
CA VAL A 215 1.40 -1.34 5.27
C VAL A 215 1.84 0.10 5.37
N ASP A 216 0.95 0.95 5.88
CA ASP A 216 1.22 2.35 6.19
C ASP A 216 1.68 2.48 7.64
N ILE A 217 2.99 2.65 7.84
CA ILE A 217 3.59 2.73 9.17
C ILE A 217 3.25 4.01 9.90
N GLY A 218 2.83 5.04 9.18
CA GLY A 218 2.49 6.34 9.74
C GLY A 218 1.03 6.49 10.18
N SER A 219 0.16 5.51 9.91
CA SER A 219 -1.29 5.71 10.00
C SER A 219 -2.00 4.91 11.10
N PHE A 220 -1.31 4.09 11.88
CA PHE A 220 -1.91 3.44 13.06
C PHE A 220 -2.13 4.45 14.20
N VAL A 221 -3.36 4.46 14.73
CA VAL A 221 -3.78 5.36 15.83
C VAL A 221 -3.89 4.55 17.12
N THR A 222 -2.76 4.04 17.59
CA THR A 222 -2.65 3.19 18.79
C THR A 222 -1.53 3.68 19.70
N ALA A 223 -1.44 3.12 20.90
CA ALA A 223 -0.38 3.46 21.86
C ALA A 223 1.02 3.00 21.39
N ASP A 224 1.11 1.89 20.65
CA ASP A 224 2.35 1.41 20.02
C ASP A 224 2.10 1.01 18.57
N PRO A 225 2.19 1.95 17.63
CA PRO A 225 1.96 1.70 16.21
C PRO A 225 2.95 0.67 15.61
N TYR A 226 4.14 0.53 16.16
CA TYR A 226 5.11 -0.47 15.70
C TYR A 226 4.65 -1.91 15.97
N ARG A 227 3.95 -2.12 17.08
CA ARG A 227 3.34 -3.42 17.39
C ARG A 227 2.22 -3.76 16.39
N ASP A 228 1.44 -2.78 15.97
CA ASP A 228 0.45 -2.96 14.91
C ASP A 228 1.12 -3.29 13.57
N VAL A 229 2.22 -2.61 13.22
CA VAL A 229 3.01 -2.95 12.04
C VAL A 229 3.50 -4.40 12.10
N GLU A 230 4.11 -4.83 13.21
CA GLU A 230 4.58 -6.21 13.39
C GLU A 230 3.46 -7.22 13.18
N LYS A 231 2.27 -6.95 13.75
CA LYS A 231 1.09 -7.81 13.69
C LYS A 231 0.53 -7.97 12.28
N ILE A 232 0.63 -6.92 11.44
CA ILE A 232 0.04 -6.91 10.10
C ILE A 232 1.01 -7.38 9.01
N MET A 233 2.32 -7.44 9.29
CA MET A 233 3.35 -7.84 8.33
C MET A 233 3.09 -9.17 7.59
N PRO A 234 2.49 -10.22 8.21
CA PRO A 234 2.15 -11.45 7.50
C PRO A 234 1.23 -11.25 6.29
N TYR A 235 0.48 -10.15 6.25
CA TYR A 235 -0.47 -9.81 5.19
C TYR A 235 0.04 -8.72 4.23
N ALA A 236 1.27 -8.25 4.42
CA ALA A 236 1.84 -7.16 3.63
C ALA A 236 2.07 -7.58 2.17
N VAL A 237 1.55 -6.81 1.22
CA VAL A 237 1.81 -6.96 -0.22
C VAL A 237 2.59 -5.78 -0.79
N ASN A 238 2.54 -4.63 -0.13
CA ASN A 238 3.34 -3.43 -0.41
C ASN A 238 3.43 -2.59 0.88
N PHE A 239 4.07 -1.45 0.80
CA PHE A 239 4.39 -0.60 1.94
C PHE A 239 4.12 0.88 1.64
N GLN A 240 4.00 1.69 2.71
CA GLN A 240 4.15 3.14 2.70
C GLN A 240 5.11 3.49 3.83
N PHE A 241 6.40 3.62 3.50
CA PHE A 241 7.43 3.94 4.48
C PHE A 241 7.44 5.44 4.73
N LYS A 242 6.58 5.87 5.64
CA LYS A 242 6.46 7.28 6.01
C LYS A 242 7.59 7.72 6.91
N GLU A 243 8.09 8.91 6.66
CA GLU A 243 9.12 9.56 7.48
C GLU A 243 8.63 9.85 8.91
N SER A 244 7.34 10.09 9.08
CA SER A 244 6.75 10.40 10.37
C SER A 244 5.44 9.70 10.61
N LEU A 245 5.18 9.37 11.87
CA LEU A 245 3.92 8.81 12.35
C LEU A 245 2.83 9.88 12.33
N PHE A 246 1.58 9.45 12.15
CA PHE A 246 0.43 10.36 12.16
C PHE A 246 0.31 11.11 13.48
N SER A 247 0.20 12.42 13.40
CA SER A 247 -0.05 13.30 14.54
C SER A 247 -0.69 14.61 14.09
N ALA A 248 -1.74 15.04 14.79
CA ALA A 248 -2.39 16.30 14.51
C ALA A 248 -1.60 17.52 15.03
N LYS A 249 -0.80 17.35 16.09
CA LYS A 249 -0.12 18.48 16.78
C LYS A 249 1.36 18.59 16.43
N ASN A 250 2.05 17.47 16.48
CA ASN A 250 3.48 17.39 16.19
C ASN A 250 3.75 16.11 15.42
N SER A 251 4.46 16.22 14.31
CA SER A 251 4.95 15.02 13.61
C SER A 251 5.97 14.28 14.47
N VAL A 252 5.80 12.98 14.61
CA VAL A 252 6.72 12.12 15.33
C VAL A 252 7.55 11.37 14.30
N LYS A 253 8.87 11.53 14.35
CA LYS A 253 9.78 10.87 13.41
C LYS A 253 9.68 9.34 13.55
N THR A 254 9.65 8.64 12.42
CA THR A 254 9.67 7.18 12.38
C THR A 254 11.02 6.65 12.87
N ASP A 255 11.00 5.65 13.74
CA ASP A 255 12.19 4.86 14.08
C ASP A 255 12.49 3.87 12.94
N VAL A 256 13.35 4.32 12.03
CA VAL A 256 13.73 3.56 10.82
C VAL A 256 14.33 2.21 11.17
N LYS A 257 15.17 2.13 12.20
CA LYS A 257 15.82 0.86 12.61
C LYS A 257 14.79 -0.15 13.08
N ARG A 258 13.86 0.27 13.95
CA ARG A 258 12.79 -0.59 14.46
C ARG A 258 11.90 -1.11 13.33
N ILE A 259 11.55 -0.28 12.34
CA ILE A 259 10.78 -0.73 11.18
C ILE A 259 11.55 -1.75 10.34
N LEU A 260 12.83 -1.49 10.05
CA LEU A 260 13.65 -2.43 9.28
C LEU A 260 13.82 -3.78 9.99
N GLU A 261 13.96 -3.78 11.32
CA GLU A 261 13.98 -5.01 12.13
C GLU A 261 12.66 -5.80 11.99
N ILE A 262 11.51 -5.13 12.10
CA ILE A 262 10.19 -5.76 11.92
C ILE A 262 10.06 -6.36 10.52
N VAL A 263 10.41 -5.59 9.49
CA VAL A 263 10.36 -6.04 8.09
C VAL A 263 11.23 -7.27 7.86
N ARG A 264 12.45 -7.29 8.42
CA ARG A 264 13.38 -8.43 8.30
C ARG A 264 12.88 -9.66 9.04
N LYS A 265 12.43 -9.50 10.28
CA LYS A 265 11.87 -10.62 11.08
C LYS A 265 10.67 -11.27 10.41
N SER A 266 9.85 -10.48 9.70
CA SER A 266 8.69 -10.99 8.98
C SER A 266 9.03 -11.79 7.71
N GLY A 267 10.29 -11.76 7.25
CA GLY A 267 10.69 -12.35 5.97
C GLY A 267 10.14 -11.60 4.75
N TYR A 268 9.72 -10.35 4.88
CA TYR A 268 9.16 -9.56 3.79
C TYR A 268 10.14 -9.48 2.61
N ARG A 269 9.59 -9.69 1.40
CA ARG A 269 10.33 -9.58 0.13
C ARG A 269 9.50 -8.70 -0.81
N GLY A 270 9.94 -7.49 -1.05
CA GLY A 270 9.18 -6.54 -1.87
C GLY A 270 9.72 -5.14 -1.78
N TYR A 271 8.88 -4.19 -2.18
CA TYR A 271 9.23 -2.79 -2.21
C TYR A 271 8.89 -2.09 -0.88
N LEU A 272 9.68 -1.06 -0.57
CA LEU A 272 9.38 -0.08 0.48
C LEU A 272 9.19 1.29 -0.18
N PRO A 273 8.00 1.63 -0.67
CA PRO A 273 7.71 2.98 -1.14
C PRO A 273 7.90 4.01 -0.04
N ILE A 274 8.86 4.90 -0.25
CA ILE A 274 9.24 5.97 0.68
C ILE A 274 8.33 7.16 0.47
N GLU A 275 7.69 7.60 1.55
CA GLU A 275 6.80 8.77 1.55
C GLU A 275 7.25 9.79 2.59
N THR A 276 7.58 11.00 2.11
CA THR A 276 7.83 12.15 2.96
C THR A 276 6.71 13.18 2.77
N LEU A 277 6.37 13.89 3.83
CA LEU A 277 5.26 14.85 3.85
C LEU A 277 5.64 16.10 4.64
N PRO A 278 4.93 17.23 4.43
CA PRO A 278 5.08 18.39 5.29
C PRO A 278 4.89 18.01 6.75
N GLN A 279 5.88 18.28 7.57
CA GLN A 279 5.81 18.02 9.01
C GLN A 279 4.99 19.10 9.71
N VAL A 280 4.44 18.76 10.87
CA VAL A 280 3.70 19.68 11.73
C VAL A 280 4.48 19.86 13.04
N ARG A 281 4.65 21.11 13.46
CA ARG A 281 5.20 21.48 14.77
C ARG A 281 4.32 22.57 15.39
N ASN A 282 3.83 22.34 16.61
CA ASN A 282 2.94 23.26 17.31
C ASN A 282 1.73 23.67 16.46
N ASN A 283 1.06 22.71 15.82
CA ASN A 283 -0.06 22.90 14.89
C ASN A 283 0.26 23.71 13.61
N GLN A 284 1.54 23.95 13.31
CA GLN A 284 1.96 24.67 12.10
C GLN A 284 2.68 23.72 11.16
N LYS A 285 2.34 23.79 9.86
CA LYS A 285 3.08 23.08 8.82
C LYS A 285 4.45 23.75 8.64
N ILE A 286 5.51 22.91 8.64
CA ILE A 286 6.87 23.35 8.36
C ILE A 286 7.06 23.39 6.85
N ALA A 287 7.88 24.34 6.37
CA ALA A 287 8.29 24.38 4.96
C ALA A 287 8.85 23.01 4.54
N TYR A 288 8.41 22.55 3.37
CA TYR A 288 8.72 21.22 2.87
C TYR A 288 9.11 21.29 1.40
N ASP A 289 10.25 20.70 1.09
CA ASP A 289 10.72 20.50 -0.27
C ASP A 289 11.03 19.00 -0.47
N PRO A 290 10.25 18.29 -1.29
CA PRO A 290 10.46 16.87 -1.53
C PRO A 290 11.78 16.58 -2.25
N VAL A 291 12.30 17.51 -3.06
CA VAL A 291 13.56 17.37 -3.79
C VAL A 291 14.75 17.24 -2.83
N ILE A 292 14.66 17.89 -1.68
CA ILE A 292 15.66 17.81 -0.60
C ILE A 292 15.33 16.65 0.34
N ARG A 293 14.09 16.59 0.80
CA ARG A 293 13.72 15.71 1.92
C ARG A 293 13.69 14.23 1.57
N VAL A 294 13.28 13.87 0.35
CA VAL A 294 13.23 12.46 -0.09
C VAL A 294 14.61 11.83 -0.13
N PRO A 295 15.67 12.44 -0.72
CA PRO A 295 17.01 11.89 -0.70
C PRO A 295 17.62 11.79 0.71
N GLU A 296 17.34 12.75 1.59
CA GLU A 296 17.79 12.70 3.00
C GLU A 296 17.20 11.49 3.71
N PHE A 297 15.89 11.26 3.57
CA PHE A 297 15.24 10.12 4.21
C PHE A 297 15.66 8.78 3.60
N LEU A 298 15.89 8.72 2.29
CA LEU A 298 16.46 7.55 1.64
C LEU A 298 17.86 7.22 2.19
N ALA A 299 18.70 8.24 2.40
CA ALA A 299 20.02 8.06 2.97
C ALA A 299 19.97 7.52 4.42
N GLU A 300 19.01 7.98 5.23
CA GLU A 300 18.78 7.46 6.58
C GLU A 300 18.42 5.96 6.55
N ILE A 301 17.53 5.55 5.62
CA ILE A 301 17.14 4.15 5.46
C ILE A 301 18.33 3.29 5.04
N LYS A 302 19.10 3.73 4.03
CA LYS A 302 20.27 3.00 3.55
C LYS A 302 21.35 2.86 4.63
N ALA A 303 21.59 3.92 5.41
CA ALA A 303 22.53 3.88 6.53
C ALA A 303 22.09 2.90 7.63
N ALA A 304 20.80 2.88 7.97
CA ALA A 304 20.24 1.92 8.93
C ALA A 304 20.37 0.48 8.43
N GLU A 305 20.14 0.22 7.15
CA GLU A 305 20.33 -1.11 6.54
C GLU A 305 21.78 -1.59 6.64
N GLN A 306 22.74 -0.74 6.28
CA GLN A 306 24.16 -1.08 6.32
C GLN A 306 24.64 -1.38 7.75
N SER A 307 24.22 -0.59 8.73
CA SER A 307 24.61 -0.76 10.14
C SER A 307 24.16 -2.10 10.72
N GLU A 308 23.06 -2.66 10.23
CA GLU A 308 22.57 -3.95 10.69
C GLU A 308 23.22 -5.14 9.97
N ILE A 309 23.58 -4.99 8.70
CA ILE A 309 24.34 -6.01 7.97
C ILE A 309 25.70 -6.24 8.64
N VAL A 310 26.38 -5.17 9.05
CA VAL A 310 27.68 -5.26 9.78
C VAL A 310 27.51 -6.01 11.10
N LYS A 311 26.50 -5.67 11.93
CA LYS A 311 26.23 -6.38 13.20
C LYS A 311 25.97 -7.87 13.01
N MET A 312 25.35 -8.27 11.90
CA MET A 312 25.07 -9.69 11.60
C MET A 312 26.31 -10.44 11.11
N SER A 313 27.32 -9.75 10.53
CA SER A 313 28.61 -10.35 10.15
C SER A 313 29.50 -10.56 11.35
N ASP A 314 29.50 -9.63 12.32
CA ASP A 314 30.34 -9.69 13.51
C ASP A 314 29.87 -10.72 14.55
N ASN A 315 28.62 -11.19 14.45
CA ASN A 315 28.04 -12.22 15.33
C ASN A 315 28.10 -13.66 14.70
N ARG A 316 28.87 -13.85 13.63
CA ARG A 316 29.17 -15.16 13.03
C ARG A 316 30.61 -15.56 13.24
#